data_28661f4e1194621d3ff8aa2ca17c9725
#
_entry.id   28661f4e1194621d3ff8aa2ca17c9725
#
_cell.length_a   1.000
_cell.length_b   1.000
_cell.length_c   1.000
_cell.angle_alpha   90.00
_cell.angle_beta   90.00
_cell.angle_gamma   90.00
#
_symmetry.space_group_name_H-M   'P 1'
#
loop_
_entity.id
_entity.type
_entity.pdbx_description
1 polymer ?
#
loop_
_entity_poly.entity_id
_entity_poly.type
_entity_poly.pdbx_seq_one_letter_code
_entity_poly.pdbx_strand_id
1 'polypeptide(L)'
;MPPENDRGRDPSEAALRTALRVLAGYLALTSVPLVHLAVAGGEWAPLAMHALAIGVVVAALASRGSATRALRDWTPLGLGPFLYIELRWIIEGAGRPHADALVASWEAGLFPSDPSASLATRWPSLAVSELLHVCYLSYYAIVYVPPALLWLRGRRREFADTVLALVVVYALCFATYALFPVDGPRFVHGPSSAPLGPIRAMVVQLLASGSSRGTAFPSSHVAAALVAAICALRFQRDVGVVVAVLTAGLALGAVYGGYHYAVDVLAGIGTALMALAVVCAISALRDRPFKGQRSIACIRRASRSRTR
;
A
#
# COMPACT_ATOMS: atom_id res chain seq x y z
N MET A 1 -35.32 -20.61 24.29
CA MET A 1 -34.54 -19.62 23.57
C MET A 1 -33.16 -20.21 23.31
N PRO A 2 -32.69 -20.37 22.06
CA PRO A 2 -31.29 -20.76 21.82
C PRO A 2 -30.41 -19.55 22.05
N PRO A 3 -29.14 -19.74 22.49
CA PRO A 3 -28.23 -18.66 22.79
C PRO A 3 -27.91 -17.85 21.52
N GLU A 4 -28.01 -16.54 21.63
CA GLU A 4 -27.89 -15.51 20.60
C GLU A 4 -26.45 -15.25 20.11
N ASN A 5 -25.52 -16.19 20.30
CA ASN A 5 -24.08 -15.96 20.23
C ASN A 5 -23.36 -16.57 19.02
N ASP A 6 -24.07 -16.88 17.91
CA ASP A 6 -23.43 -17.36 16.67
C ASP A 6 -24.02 -16.67 15.42
N ARG A 7 -24.24 -15.38 15.49
CA ARG A 7 -24.31 -14.54 14.29
C ARG A 7 -22.89 -14.42 13.76
N GLY A 8 -22.58 -15.22 12.76
CA GLY A 8 -21.29 -15.25 12.09
C GLY A 8 -20.78 -13.83 11.85
N ARG A 9 -19.57 -13.54 12.31
CA ARG A 9 -18.92 -12.22 12.14
C ARG A 9 -18.99 -11.84 10.67
N ASP A 10 -19.51 -10.64 10.37
CA ASP A 10 -19.56 -10.10 9.02
C ASP A 10 -18.18 -10.24 8.36
N PRO A 11 -18.06 -10.94 7.21
CA PRO A 11 -16.78 -11.13 6.52
C PRO A 11 -16.05 -9.81 6.22
N SER A 12 -16.80 -8.73 6.00
CA SER A 12 -16.22 -7.39 5.78
C SER A 12 -15.57 -6.83 7.03
N GLU A 13 -16.19 -7.01 8.20
CA GLU A 13 -15.61 -6.59 9.47
C GLU A 13 -14.35 -7.40 9.80
N ALA A 14 -14.34 -8.69 9.50
CA ALA A 14 -13.17 -9.54 9.71
C ALA A 14 -11.98 -9.10 8.86
N ALA A 15 -12.19 -8.72 7.59
CA ALA A 15 -11.13 -8.22 6.72
C ALA A 15 -10.56 -6.87 7.21
N LEU A 16 -11.42 -5.92 7.58
CA LEU A 16 -11.00 -4.62 8.13
C LEU A 16 -10.23 -4.76 9.44
N ARG A 17 -10.70 -5.64 10.34
CA ARG A 17 -9.95 -5.94 11.58
C ARG A 17 -8.59 -6.57 11.29
N THR A 18 -8.49 -7.38 10.24
CA THR A 18 -7.20 -7.94 9.79
C THR A 18 -6.30 -6.83 9.26
N ALA A 19 -6.80 -5.90 8.44
CA ALA A 19 -6.04 -4.74 7.97
C ALA A 19 -5.51 -3.89 9.15
N LEU A 20 -6.37 -3.60 10.14
CA LEU A 20 -5.95 -2.87 11.35
C LEU A 20 -4.90 -3.64 12.17
N ARG A 21 -4.97 -4.98 12.22
CA ARG A 21 -3.95 -5.80 12.92
C ARG A 21 -2.62 -5.81 12.17
N VAL A 22 -2.64 -5.89 10.83
CA VAL A 22 -1.43 -5.75 10.01
C VAL A 22 -0.79 -4.40 10.26
N LEU A 23 -1.58 -3.34 10.27
CA LEU A 23 -1.12 -1.99 10.56
C LEU A 23 -0.56 -1.86 11.99
N ALA A 24 -1.23 -2.44 12.99
CA ALA A 24 -0.73 -2.49 14.36
C ALA A 24 0.60 -3.24 14.48
N GLY A 25 0.74 -4.36 13.77
CA GLY A 25 1.99 -5.12 13.70
C GLY A 25 3.12 -4.30 13.06
N TYR A 26 2.82 -3.61 11.95
CA TYR A 26 3.77 -2.69 11.31
C TYR A 26 4.22 -1.58 12.28
N LEU A 27 3.28 -0.90 12.92
CA LEU A 27 3.57 0.15 13.91
C LEU A 27 4.38 -0.39 15.09
N ALA A 28 4.06 -1.58 15.61
CA ALA A 28 4.83 -2.18 16.70
C ALA A 28 6.28 -2.46 16.30
N LEU A 29 6.53 -2.95 15.07
CA LEU A 29 7.88 -3.20 14.57
C LEU A 29 8.66 -1.90 14.32
N THR A 30 8.00 -0.89 13.76
CA THR A 30 8.64 0.40 13.45
C THR A 30 8.80 1.31 14.66
N SER A 31 8.22 0.97 15.82
CA SER A 31 8.53 1.63 17.09
C SER A 31 10.01 1.44 17.49
N VAL A 32 10.64 0.32 17.11
CA VAL A 32 12.04 0.02 17.49
C VAL A 32 13.02 1.07 16.97
N PRO A 33 13.09 1.37 15.65
CA PRO A 33 13.97 2.41 15.14
C PRO A 33 13.63 3.80 15.69
N LEU A 34 12.35 4.12 15.94
CA LEU A 34 11.95 5.41 16.49
C LEU A 34 12.35 5.56 17.97
N VAL A 35 12.27 4.48 18.76
CA VAL A 35 12.81 4.48 20.13
C VAL A 35 14.32 4.68 20.10
N HIS A 36 15.04 4.00 19.18
CA HIS A 36 16.47 4.20 19.02
C HIS A 36 16.81 5.65 18.68
N LEU A 37 16.10 6.26 17.74
CA LEU A 37 16.27 7.67 17.36
C LEU A 37 16.01 8.61 18.54
N ALA A 38 14.94 8.36 19.31
CA ALA A 38 14.60 9.18 20.48
C ALA A 38 15.65 9.09 21.59
N VAL A 39 16.13 7.88 21.89
CA VAL A 39 17.10 7.66 23.00
C VAL A 39 18.51 8.10 22.61
N ALA A 40 18.98 7.78 21.39
CA ALA A 40 20.32 8.10 20.94
C ALA A 40 20.46 9.54 20.42
N GLY A 41 19.42 10.06 19.73
CA GLY A 41 19.42 11.39 19.09
C GLY A 41 18.66 12.48 19.84
N GLY A 42 17.89 12.13 20.88
CA GLY A 42 17.06 13.09 21.61
C GLY A 42 15.78 13.55 20.88
N GLU A 43 15.45 12.93 19.75
CA GLU A 43 14.31 13.29 18.90
C GLU A 43 13.02 12.55 19.31
N TRP A 44 12.33 13.07 20.31
CA TRP A 44 11.13 12.43 20.87
C TRP A 44 9.85 12.71 20.06
N ALA A 45 9.81 13.77 19.25
CA ALA A 45 8.60 14.16 18.51
C ALA A 45 8.12 13.08 17.51
N PRO A 46 8.98 12.43 16.70
CA PRO A 46 8.57 11.31 15.85
C PRO A 46 7.94 10.16 16.63
N LEU A 47 8.54 9.78 17.77
CA LEU A 47 8.01 8.72 18.62
C LEU A 47 6.66 9.06 19.23
N ALA A 48 6.45 10.32 19.64
CA ALA A 48 5.15 10.78 20.15
C ALA A 48 4.07 10.76 19.07
N MET A 49 4.39 11.18 17.84
CA MET A 49 3.48 11.10 16.70
C MET A 49 3.14 9.64 16.34
N HIS A 50 4.12 8.77 16.39
CA HIS A 50 3.94 7.33 16.19
C HIS A 50 3.03 6.71 17.26
N ALA A 51 3.22 7.05 18.52
CA ALA A 51 2.35 6.62 19.62
C ALA A 51 0.89 7.08 19.43
N LEU A 52 0.68 8.27 18.87
CA LEU A 52 -0.65 8.74 18.50
C LEU A 52 -1.26 7.87 17.40
N ALA A 53 -0.51 7.51 16.37
CA ALA A 53 -0.98 6.60 15.32
C ALA A 53 -1.35 5.21 15.88
N ILE A 54 -0.56 4.66 16.79
CA ILE A 54 -0.89 3.43 17.54
C ILE A 54 -2.20 3.62 18.30
N GLY A 55 -2.38 4.72 19.02
CA GLY A 55 -3.61 5.04 19.74
C GLY A 55 -4.83 5.06 18.83
N VAL A 56 -4.73 5.67 17.64
CA VAL A 56 -5.79 5.69 16.63
C VAL A 56 -6.15 4.29 16.15
N VAL A 57 -5.15 3.44 15.86
CA VAL A 57 -5.38 2.05 15.42
C VAL A 57 -6.02 1.22 16.53
N VAL A 58 -5.56 1.36 17.78
CA VAL A 58 -6.14 0.68 18.95
C VAL A 58 -7.60 1.12 19.16
N ALA A 59 -7.89 2.43 19.09
CA ALA A 59 -9.24 2.94 19.17
C ALA A 59 -10.15 2.41 18.05
N ALA A 60 -9.63 2.34 16.82
CA ALA A 60 -10.35 1.74 15.70
C ALA A 60 -10.64 0.24 15.92
N LEU A 61 -9.68 -0.52 16.46
CA LEU A 61 -9.86 -1.94 16.81
C LEU A 61 -10.86 -2.15 17.94
N ALA A 62 -10.90 -1.26 18.94
CA ALA A 62 -11.82 -1.30 20.06
C ALA A 62 -13.24 -0.87 19.68
N SER A 63 -13.39 -0.07 18.62
CA SER A 63 -14.66 0.48 18.17
C SER A 63 -15.61 -0.62 17.66
N ARG A 64 -16.85 -0.62 18.19
CA ARG A 64 -17.92 -1.58 17.83
C ARG A 64 -19.23 -0.91 17.38
N GLY A 65 -19.34 0.41 17.56
CA GLY A 65 -20.55 1.16 17.28
C GLY A 65 -20.80 1.45 15.81
N SER A 66 -22.05 1.64 15.43
CA SER A 66 -22.42 2.09 14.07
C SER A 66 -21.98 3.52 13.79
N ALA A 67 -22.00 4.40 14.80
CA ALA A 67 -21.57 5.79 14.68
C ALA A 67 -20.09 5.94 14.35
N THR A 68 -19.23 5.02 14.83
CA THR A 68 -17.78 5.03 14.58
C THR A 68 -17.35 4.17 13.39
N ARG A 69 -18.32 3.57 12.69
CA ARG A 69 -18.04 2.65 11.58
C ARG A 69 -17.22 3.29 10.46
N ALA A 70 -17.63 4.47 9.99
CA ALA A 70 -16.92 5.16 8.91
C ALA A 70 -15.46 5.47 9.30
N LEU A 71 -15.24 5.96 10.52
CA LEU A 71 -13.89 6.23 11.04
C LEU A 71 -13.05 4.95 11.04
N ARG A 72 -13.56 3.86 11.63
CA ARG A 72 -12.87 2.57 11.67
C ARG A 72 -12.55 2.04 10.27
N ASP A 73 -13.52 2.10 9.34
CA ASP A 73 -13.39 1.56 8.00
C ASP A 73 -12.29 2.29 7.20
N TRP A 74 -12.16 3.62 7.40
CA TRP A 74 -11.21 4.45 6.67
C TRP A 74 -9.88 4.69 7.40
N THR A 75 -9.77 4.37 8.69
CA THR A 75 -8.51 4.52 9.46
C THR A 75 -7.31 3.89 8.73
N PRO A 76 -7.38 2.66 8.17
CA PRO A 76 -6.20 2.06 7.56
C PRO A 76 -5.65 2.85 6.37
N LEU A 77 -6.51 3.41 5.52
CA LEU A 77 -6.09 4.23 4.38
C LEU A 77 -5.81 5.68 4.79
N GLY A 78 -6.57 6.21 5.75
CA GLY A 78 -6.40 7.58 6.24
C GLY A 78 -5.04 7.83 6.90
N LEU A 79 -4.46 6.81 7.52
CA LEU A 79 -3.11 6.89 8.09
C LEU A 79 -1.99 6.79 7.03
N GLY A 80 -2.28 6.35 5.80
CA GLY A 80 -1.28 6.16 4.74
C GLY A 80 -0.33 7.34 4.52
N PRO A 81 -0.83 8.57 4.30
CA PRO A 81 0.03 9.74 4.13
C PRO A 81 0.92 10.03 5.34
N PHE A 82 0.38 9.88 6.55
CA PHE A 82 1.14 10.04 7.78
C PHE A 82 2.28 9.02 7.87
N LEU A 83 1.99 7.75 7.66
CA LEU A 83 2.99 6.67 7.71
C LEU A 83 4.09 6.85 6.66
N TYR A 84 3.74 7.40 5.48
CA TYR A 84 4.73 7.70 4.45
C TYR A 84 5.68 8.84 4.88
N ILE A 85 5.15 9.90 5.50
CA ILE A 85 5.96 11.00 6.02
C ILE A 85 6.87 10.53 7.15
N GLU A 86 6.40 9.62 7.98
CA GLU A 86 7.13 9.06 9.13
C GLU A 86 8.34 8.19 8.70
N LEU A 87 8.34 7.64 7.48
CA LEU A 87 9.41 6.79 6.96
C LEU A 87 10.80 7.43 7.07
N ARG A 88 10.91 8.76 6.94
CA ARG A 88 12.19 9.47 7.09
C ARG A 88 12.87 9.17 8.42
N TRP A 89 12.10 9.20 9.51
CA TRP A 89 12.61 8.94 10.85
C TRP A 89 12.80 7.45 11.15
N ILE A 90 11.94 6.61 10.57
CA ILE A 90 12.07 5.14 10.69
C ILE A 90 13.36 4.68 9.99
N ILE A 91 13.65 5.17 8.78
CA ILE A 91 14.84 4.83 8.02
C ILE A 91 16.10 5.36 8.74
N GLU A 92 16.08 6.61 9.21
CA GLU A 92 17.14 7.20 9.99
C GLU A 92 17.43 6.40 11.27
N GLY A 93 16.40 6.12 12.05
CA GLY A 93 16.52 5.34 13.29
C GLY A 93 16.94 3.87 13.06
N ALA A 94 16.64 3.31 11.90
CA ALA A 94 17.12 1.98 11.52
C ALA A 94 18.61 1.95 11.19
N GLY A 95 19.21 3.08 10.82
CA GLY A 95 20.66 3.24 10.62
C GLY A 95 21.25 2.34 9.53
N ARG A 96 20.46 1.92 8.54
CA ARG A 96 20.92 1.03 7.48
C ARG A 96 21.65 1.81 6.38
N PRO A 97 22.75 1.28 5.82
CA PRO A 97 23.39 1.89 4.65
C PRO A 97 22.42 1.86 3.45
N HIS A 98 22.44 2.92 2.66
CA HIS A 98 21.64 3.01 1.44
C HIS A 98 22.22 2.11 0.36
N ALA A 99 21.34 1.37 -0.34
CA ALA A 99 21.71 0.32 -1.29
C ALA A 99 21.66 0.77 -2.76
N ASP A 100 21.76 2.08 -3.02
CA ASP A 100 21.66 2.66 -4.37
C ASP A 100 22.64 2.04 -5.37
N ALA A 101 23.91 1.84 -4.96
CA ALA A 101 24.92 1.22 -5.82
C ALA A 101 24.54 -0.21 -6.25
N LEU A 102 23.94 -0.97 -5.34
CA LEU A 102 23.48 -2.33 -5.63
C LEU A 102 22.28 -2.32 -6.59
N VAL A 103 21.29 -1.45 -6.35
CA VAL A 103 20.11 -1.33 -7.20
C VAL A 103 20.49 -0.81 -8.58
N ALA A 104 21.39 0.16 -8.68
CA ALA A 104 21.94 0.63 -9.96
C ALA A 104 22.70 -0.49 -10.72
N SER A 105 23.38 -1.40 -10.01
CA SER A 105 24.00 -2.58 -10.65
C SER A 105 22.97 -3.56 -11.21
N TRP A 106 21.84 -3.75 -10.55
CA TRP A 106 20.72 -4.55 -11.09
C TRP A 106 20.10 -3.90 -12.31
N GLU A 107 19.91 -2.57 -12.29
CA GLU A 107 19.41 -1.80 -13.46
C GLU A 107 20.35 -1.99 -14.64
N ALA A 108 21.65 -1.81 -14.47
CA ALA A 108 22.65 -2.00 -15.52
C ALA A 108 22.76 -3.45 -16.03
N GLY A 109 22.46 -4.43 -15.16
CA GLY A 109 22.42 -5.86 -15.56
C GLY A 109 21.19 -6.24 -16.36
N LEU A 110 20.07 -5.56 -16.15
CA LEU A 110 18.80 -5.86 -16.80
C LEU A 110 18.57 -5.04 -18.07
N PHE A 111 19.12 -3.83 -18.16
CA PHE A 111 18.87 -2.91 -19.26
C PHE A 111 20.18 -2.47 -19.94
N PRO A 112 20.22 -2.44 -21.29
CA PRO A 112 21.41 -1.99 -22.03
C PRO A 112 21.79 -0.52 -21.81
N SER A 113 20.84 0.29 -21.38
CA SER A 113 21.02 1.70 -20.96
C SER A 113 20.09 1.95 -19.79
N ASP A 114 20.50 2.84 -18.86
CA ASP A 114 19.65 3.23 -17.74
C ASP A 114 18.34 3.87 -18.25
N PRO A 115 17.15 3.23 -18.10
CA PRO A 115 15.90 3.77 -18.55
C PRO A 115 15.53 5.09 -17.87
N SER A 116 15.89 5.25 -16.58
CA SER A 116 15.58 6.47 -15.82
C SER A 116 16.32 7.70 -16.33
N ALA A 117 17.49 7.52 -16.90
CA ALA A 117 18.28 8.58 -17.51
C ALA A 117 17.95 8.76 -19.00
N SER A 118 17.62 7.67 -19.73
CA SER A 118 17.53 7.66 -21.19
C SER A 118 16.14 7.92 -21.77
N LEU A 119 15.05 7.55 -21.05
CA LEU A 119 13.69 7.69 -21.60
C LEU A 119 13.31 9.14 -21.91
N ALA A 120 13.63 10.06 -21.02
CA ALA A 120 13.30 11.48 -21.23
C ALA A 120 14.11 12.10 -22.37
N THR A 121 15.35 11.66 -22.60
CA THR A 121 16.17 12.11 -23.74
C THR A 121 15.71 11.51 -25.06
N ARG A 122 15.17 10.28 -25.05
CA ARG A 122 14.60 9.64 -26.24
C ARG A 122 13.26 10.24 -26.64
N TRP A 123 12.46 10.69 -25.69
CA TRP A 123 11.13 11.28 -25.92
C TRP A 123 11.04 12.70 -25.33
N PRO A 124 11.79 13.67 -25.83
CA PRO A 124 11.87 15.03 -25.26
C PRO A 124 10.64 15.86 -25.64
N SER A 125 9.45 15.32 -25.48
CA SER A 125 8.17 15.97 -25.81
C SER A 125 7.51 16.53 -24.57
N LEU A 126 7.13 17.81 -24.59
CA LEU A 126 6.36 18.41 -23.50
C LEU A 126 5.03 17.70 -23.29
N ALA A 127 4.33 17.33 -24.37
CA ALA A 127 3.05 16.61 -24.27
C ALA A 127 3.21 15.23 -23.60
N VAL A 128 4.27 14.48 -23.94
CA VAL A 128 4.57 13.19 -23.30
C VAL A 128 4.92 13.40 -21.83
N SER A 129 5.76 14.40 -21.53
CA SER A 129 6.12 14.74 -20.16
C SER A 129 4.89 15.05 -19.32
N GLU A 130 4.04 15.96 -19.76
CA GLU A 130 2.83 16.35 -19.02
C GLU A 130 1.85 15.19 -18.86
N LEU A 131 1.60 14.39 -19.91
CA LEU A 131 0.72 13.23 -19.85
C LEU A 131 1.20 12.20 -18.81
N LEU A 132 2.50 11.86 -18.84
CA LEU A 132 3.05 10.90 -17.90
C LEU A 132 3.05 11.43 -16.46
N HIS A 133 3.24 12.74 -16.28
CA HIS A 133 3.14 13.36 -14.95
C HIS A 133 1.69 13.49 -14.46
N VAL A 134 0.69 13.67 -15.34
CA VAL A 134 -0.73 13.53 -15.00
C VAL A 134 -1.02 12.11 -14.49
N CYS A 135 -0.53 11.08 -15.22
CA CYS A 135 -0.67 9.69 -14.77
C CYS A 135 0.03 9.44 -13.43
N TYR A 136 1.21 10.00 -13.22
CA TYR A 136 1.92 9.89 -11.93
C TYR A 136 1.15 10.58 -10.80
N LEU A 137 0.65 11.78 -11.02
CA LEU A 137 -0.14 12.55 -10.05
C LEU A 137 -1.48 11.87 -9.73
N SER A 138 -2.04 11.11 -10.68
CA SER A 138 -3.30 10.38 -10.50
C SER A 138 -3.20 9.26 -9.43
N TYR A 139 -2.01 9.01 -8.89
CA TYR A 139 -1.76 8.03 -7.82
C TYR A 139 -2.77 8.12 -6.68
N TYR A 140 -3.05 9.33 -6.18
CA TYR A 140 -4.01 9.51 -5.09
C TYR A 140 -5.43 9.12 -5.51
N ALA A 141 -5.84 9.46 -6.75
CA ALA A 141 -7.12 9.04 -7.28
C ALA A 141 -7.19 7.52 -7.46
N ILE A 142 -6.13 6.90 -7.96
CA ILE A 142 -6.02 5.44 -8.13
C ILE A 142 -6.21 4.71 -6.81
N VAL A 143 -5.60 5.18 -5.73
CA VAL A 143 -5.63 4.50 -4.43
C VAL A 143 -6.94 4.75 -3.67
N TYR A 144 -7.51 5.96 -3.76
CA TYR A 144 -8.64 6.33 -2.90
C TYR A 144 -10.01 6.26 -3.59
N VAL A 145 -10.10 6.53 -4.91
CA VAL A 145 -11.41 6.57 -5.59
C VAL A 145 -12.07 5.19 -5.70
N PRO A 146 -11.38 4.10 -6.10
CA PRO A 146 -12.03 2.79 -6.19
C PRO A 146 -12.61 2.30 -4.86
N PRO A 147 -11.87 2.29 -3.73
CA PRO A 147 -12.48 1.91 -2.46
C PRO A 147 -13.59 2.88 -2.01
N ALA A 148 -13.46 4.18 -2.27
CA ALA A 148 -14.51 5.14 -1.94
C ALA A 148 -15.82 4.83 -2.67
N LEU A 149 -15.75 4.51 -3.96
CA LEU A 149 -16.93 4.11 -4.73
C LEU A 149 -17.56 2.80 -4.21
N LEU A 150 -16.75 1.82 -3.81
CA LEU A 150 -17.25 0.58 -3.19
C LEU A 150 -17.97 0.90 -1.87
N TRP A 151 -17.36 1.75 -1.04
CA TRP A 151 -17.94 2.14 0.25
C TRP A 151 -19.25 2.90 0.08
N LEU A 152 -19.32 3.88 -0.82
CA LEU A 152 -20.53 4.67 -1.12
C LEU A 152 -21.66 3.82 -1.71
N ARG A 153 -21.31 2.79 -2.51
CA ARG A 153 -22.28 1.84 -3.08
C ARG A 153 -22.72 0.75 -2.10
N GLY A 154 -22.27 0.79 -0.84
CA GLY A 154 -22.60 -0.21 0.18
C GLY A 154 -21.94 -1.57 -0.02
N ARG A 155 -20.99 -1.70 -0.95
CA ARG A 155 -20.26 -2.94 -1.27
C ARG A 155 -19.16 -3.20 -0.23
N ARG A 156 -19.58 -3.46 1.00
CA ARG A 156 -18.69 -3.49 2.18
C ARG A 156 -17.61 -4.56 2.13
N ARG A 157 -17.93 -5.73 1.60
CA ARG A 157 -16.97 -6.83 1.49
C ARG A 157 -15.84 -6.47 0.54
N GLU A 158 -16.17 -6.01 -0.65
CA GLU A 158 -15.20 -5.63 -1.68
C GLU A 158 -14.36 -4.43 -1.26
N PHE A 159 -14.98 -3.47 -0.56
CA PHE A 159 -14.25 -2.37 0.09
C PHE A 159 -13.20 -2.91 1.08
N ALA A 160 -13.63 -3.77 2.00
CA ALA A 160 -12.76 -4.32 3.04
C ALA A 160 -11.61 -5.17 2.47
N ASP A 161 -11.88 -5.97 1.43
CA ASP A 161 -10.87 -6.77 0.73
C ASP A 161 -9.87 -5.85 0.00
N THR A 162 -10.33 -4.75 -0.62
CA THR A 162 -9.47 -3.75 -1.26
C THR A 162 -8.58 -3.04 -0.24
N VAL A 163 -9.15 -2.58 0.88
CA VAL A 163 -8.41 -1.93 1.97
C VAL A 163 -7.36 -2.86 2.55
N LEU A 164 -7.71 -4.13 2.80
CA LEU A 164 -6.74 -5.12 3.31
C LEU A 164 -5.58 -5.31 2.33
N ALA A 165 -5.85 -5.41 1.02
CA ALA A 165 -4.81 -5.57 0.02
C ALA A 165 -3.88 -4.34 -0.05
N LEU A 166 -4.44 -3.13 0.02
CA LEU A 166 -3.66 -1.90 0.06
C LEU A 166 -2.80 -1.78 1.33
N VAL A 167 -3.34 -2.14 2.49
CA VAL A 167 -2.57 -2.13 3.74
C VAL A 167 -1.42 -3.13 3.69
N VAL A 168 -1.66 -4.34 3.18
CA VAL A 168 -0.61 -5.37 3.07
C VAL A 168 0.50 -4.92 2.13
N VAL A 169 0.18 -4.36 0.96
CA VAL A 169 1.21 -3.90 0.02
C VAL A 169 2.02 -2.74 0.57
N TYR A 170 1.39 -1.79 1.28
CA TYR A 170 2.11 -0.71 1.95
C TYR A 170 3.01 -1.23 3.07
N ALA A 171 2.52 -2.13 3.90
CA ALA A 171 3.31 -2.71 4.98
C ALA A 171 4.56 -3.43 4.44
N LEU A 172 4.45 -4.16 3.32
CA LEU A 172 5.58 -4.80 2.66
C LEU A 172 6.58 -3.78 2.10
N CYS A 173 6.11 -2.76 1.37
CA CYS A 173 6.99 -1.72 0.82
C CYS A 173 7.70 -0.95 1.94
N PHE A 174 6.97 -0.50 2.96
CA PHE A 174 7.51 0.34 4.03
C PHE A 174 8.47 -0.43 4.95
N ALA A 175 8.19 -1.72 5.20
CA ALA A 175 9.15 -2.59 5.88
C ALA A 175 10.44 -2.76 5.07
N THR A 176 10.33 -2.87 3.74
CA THR A 176 11.52 -2.94 2.87
C THR A 176 12.32 -1.65 2.94
N TYR A 177 11.69 -0.47 2.94
CA TYR A 177 12.39 0.81 3.05
C TYR A 177 13.20 0.93 4.34
N ALA A 178 12.66 0.46 5.46
CA ALA A 178 13.38 0.47 6.74
C ALA A 178 14.59 -0.48 6.77
N LEU A 179 14.51 -1.61 6.04
CA LEU A 179 15.54 -2.64 6.05
C LEU A 179 16.55 -2.51 4.90
N PHE A 180 16.13 -1.94 3.78
CA PHE A 180 16.87 -1.81 2.53
C PHE A 180 16.56 -0.46 1.88
N PRO A 181 17.04 0.66 2.47
CA PRO A 181 16.75 1.99 1.94
C PRO A 181 17.49 2.24 0.62
N VAL A 182 16.75 2.84 -0.34
CA VAL A 182 17.26 3.24 -1.66
C VAL A 182 16.73 4.64 -1.96
N ASP A 183 17.61 5.58 -2.29
CA ASP A 183 17.23 6.98 -2.56
C ASP A 183 16.59 7.15 -3.94
N GLY A 184 17.07 6.38 -4.92
CA GLY A 184 16.61 6.40 -6.30
C GLY A 184 17.35 7.39 -7.21
N PRO A 185 17.08 7.31 -8.55
CA PRO A 185 17.91 7.95 -9.56
C PRO A 185 18.00 9.47 -9.42
N ARG A 186 16.94 10.14 -8.98
CA ARG A 186 16.93 11.61 -8.83
C ARG A 186 17.94 12.15 -7.82
N PHE A 187 18.33 11.33 -6.83
CA PHE A 187 19.34 11.70 -5.84
C PHE A 187 20.76 11.28 -6.25
N VAL A 188 20.86 10.30 -7.17
CA VAL A 188 22.15 9.77 -7.68
C VAL A 188 22.55 10.51 -8.95
N HIS A 189 21.62 10.71 -9.91
CA HIS A 189 21.88 11.30 -11.22
C HIS A 189 21.41 12.75 -11.35
N GLY A 190 20.69 13.26 -10.33
CA GLY A 190 20.02 14.56 -10.40
C GLY A 190 18.66 14.52 -11.11
N PRO A 191 18.08 15.70 -11.39
CA PRO A 191 16.75 15.81 -11.98
C PRO A 191 16.74 15.26 -13.42
N SER A 192 15.65 14.57 -13.79
CA SER A 192 15.41 14.07 -15.14
C SER A 192 15.44 15.22 -16.18
N SER A 193 15.96 14.91 -17.38
CA SER A 193 15.96 15.80 -18.55
C SER A 193 14.57 16.00 -19.21
N ALA A 194 13.51 15.41 -18.66
CA ALA A 194 12.16 15.57 -19.17
C ALA A 194 11.77 17.07 -19.29
N PRO A 195 11.06 17.49 -20.35
CA PRO A 195 10.61 18.88 -20.49
C PRO A 195 9.73 19.32 -19.31
N LEU A 196 9.99 20.53 -18.79
CA LEU A 196 9.30 21.06 -17.62
C LEU A 196 8.06 21.84 -18.08
N GLY A 197 6.88 21.25 -17.82
CA GLY A 197 5.60 21.94 -17.94
C GLY A 197 4.92 22.09 -16.56
N PRO A 198 3.70 22.66 -16.51
CA PRO A 198 3.04 23.00 -15.25
C PRO A 198 2.75 21.77 -14.38
N ILE A 199 2.31 20.64 -14.94
CA ILE A 199 2.02 19.43 -14.16
C ILE A 199 3.32 18.82 -13.62
N ARG A 200 4.37 18.72 -14.47
CA ARG A 200 5.67 18.25 -13.99
C ARG A 200 6.22 19.16 -12.89
N ALA A 201 6.11 20.47 -13.01
CA ALA A 201 6.56 21.41 -11.99
C ALA A 201 5.84 21.16 -10.66
N MET A 202 4.52 20.93 -10.67
CA MET A 202 3.74 20.57 -9.50
C MET A 202 4.20 19.24 -8.88
N VAL A 203 4.44 18.20 -9.69
CA VAL A 203 4.95 16.91 -9.19
C VAL A 203 6.32 17.08 -8.54
N VAL A 204 7.24 17.80 -9.18
CA VAL A 204 8.59 18.06 -8.62
C VAL A 204 8.49 18.80 -7.29
N GLN A 205 7.61 19.78 -7.16
CA GLN A 205 7.39 20.51 -5.93
C GLN A 205 6.80 19.62 -4.82
N LEU A 206 5.80 18.78 -5.14
CA LEU A 206 5.23 17.82 -4.20
C LEU A 206 6.29 16.83 -3.70
N LEU A 207 7.13 16.32 -4.59
CA LEU A 207 8.21 15.42 -4.23
C LEU A 207 9.30 16.10 -3.39
N ALA A 208 9.62 17.35 -3.68
CA ALA A 208 10.60 18.11 -2.89
C ALA A 208 10.16 18.32 -1.44
N SER A 209 8.85 18.52 -1.22
CA SER A 209 8.29 18.77 0.11
C SER A 209 7.88 17.50 0.86
N GLY A 210 7.46 16.44 0.15
CA GLY A 210 6.77 15.30 0.75
C GLY A 210 7.50 13.96 0.67
N SER A 211 8.54 13.80 -0.17
CA SER A 211 9.19 12.51 -0.29
C SER A 211 10.37 12.33 0.67
N SER A 212 10.50 11.13 1.20
CA SER A 212 11.62 10.74 2.06
C SER A 212 12.73 10.08 1.22
N ARG A 213 13.99 10.28 1.61
CA ARG A 213 15.12 9.48 1.10
C ARG A 213 14.97 8.04 1.57
N GLY A 214 15.55 7.11 0.83
CA GLY A 214 15.48 5.69 1.19
C GLY A 214 14.18 4.98 0.78
N THR A 215 13.26 5.64 0.04
CA THR A 215 11.93 5.11 -0.27
C THR A 215 11.71 4.79 -1.76
N ALA A 216 12.80 4.50 -2.51
CA ALA A 216 12.66 4.20 -3.93
C ALA A 216 12.37 2.72 -4.22
N PHE A 217 13.00 1.78 -3.51
CA PHE A 217 12.89 0.34 -3.79
C PHE A 217 12.16 -0.44 -2.68
N PRO A 218 11.11 -1.21 -3.03
CA PRO A 218 10.39 -1.27 -4.31
C PRO A 218 9.49 -0.05 -4.51
N SER A 219 9.08 0.27 -5.75
CA SER A 219 8.14 1.38 -5.97
C SER A 219 6.78 1.13 -5.34
N SER A 220 6.51 1.77 -4.20
CA SER A 220 5.19 1.67 -3.53
C SER A 220 4.08 2.31 -4.33
N HIS A 221 4.38 3.34 -5.14
CA HIS A 221 3.43 3.95 -6.05
C HIS A 221 2.91 2.95 -7.07
N VAL A 222 3.82 2.21 -7.72
CA VAL A 222 3.44 1.17 -8.68
C VAL A 222 2.76 -0.01 -7.98
N ALA A 223 3.30 -0.45 -6.84
CA ALA A 223 2.75 -1.58 -6.11
C ALA A 223 1.30 -1.33 -5.65
N ALA A 224 1.03 -0.20 -4.99
CA ALA A 224 -0.31 0.14 -4.53
C ALA A 224 -1.27 0.45 -5.68
N ALA A 225 -0.81 1.14 -6.73
CA ALA A 225 -1.62 1.41 -7.91
C ALA A 225 -2.03 0.10 -8.62
N LEU A 226 -1.12 -0.87 -8.75
CA LEU A 226 -1.42 -2.16 -9.36
C LEU A 226 -2.40 -2.99 -8.52
N VAL A 227 -2.26 -2.99 -7.20
CA VAL A 227 -3.25 -3.62 -6.29
C VAL A 227 -4.62 -2.98 -6.45
N ALA A 228 -4.69 -1.64 -6.46
CA ALA A 228 -5.94 -0.90 -6.66
C ALA A 228 -6.57 -1.21 -8.02
N ALA A 229 -5.76 -1.27 -9.09
CA ALA A 229 -6.21 -1.59 -10.45
C ALA A 229 -6.79 -3.01 -10.52
N ILE A 230 -6.10 -4.02 -9.97
CA ILE A 230 -6.56 -5.42 -9.98
C ILE A 230 -7.85 -5.56 -9.15
N CYS A 231 -7.92 -4.96 -7.97
CA CYS A 231 -9.16 -4.95 -7.17
C CYS A 231 -10.30 -4.25 -7.91
N ALA A 232 -10.05 -3.10 -8.54
CA ALA A 232 -11.06 -2.36 -9.29
C ALA A 232 -11.53 -3.15 -10.53
N LEU A 233 -10.63 -3.76 -11.31
CA LEU A 233 -10.97 -4.63 -12.44
C LEU A 233 -11.87 -5.80 -12.01
N ARG A 234 -11.59 -6.37 -10.84
CA ARG A 234 -12.36 -7.49 -10.29
C ARG A 234 -13.74 -7.04 -9.78
N PHE A 235 -13.83 -5.90 -9.13
CA PHE A 235 -15.03 -5.49 -8.41
C PHE A 235 -15.84 -4.40 -9.14
N GLN A 236 -15.22 -3.58 -9.99
CA GLN A 236 -15.82 -2.42 -10.65
C GLN A 236 -15.17 -2.24 -12.03
N ARG A 237 -15.45 -3.14 -12.98
CA ARG A 237 -14.70 -3.28 -14.22
C ARG A 237 -14.47 -1.96 -14.98
N ASP A 238 -15.49 -1.12 -15.08
CA ASP A 238 -15.39 0.15 -15.83
C ASP A 238 -14.38 1.11 -15.17
N VAL A 239 -14.47 1.26 -13.84
CA VAL A 239 -13.48 2.00 -13.03
C VAL A 239 -12.11 1.33 -13.14
N GLY A 240 -12.07 0.00 -13.11
CA GLY A 240 -10.84 -0.79 -13.17
C GLY A 240 -10.06 -0.60 -14.46
N VAL A 241 -10.72 -0.48 -15.61
CA VAL A 241 -10.06 -0.22 -16.90
C VAL A 241 -9.36 1.15 -16.87
N VAL A 242 -10.05 2.19 -16.40
CA VAL A 242 -9.46 3.54 -16.27
C VAL A 242 -8.27 3.52 -15.32
N VAL A 243 -8.42 2.90 -14.15
CA VAL A 243 -7.36 2.79 -13.13
C VAL A 243 -6.16 2.00 -13.68
N ALA A 244 -6.39 0.93 -14.45
CA ALA A 244 -5.30 0.14 -15.04
C ALA A 244 -4.51 0.95 -16.07
N VAL A 245 -5.18 1.73 -16.93
CA VAL A 245 -4.52 2.63 -17.89
C VAL A 245 -3.69 3.69 -17.15
N LEU A 246 -4.27 4.33 -16.15
CA LEU A 246 -3.55 5.32 -15.33
C LEU A 246 -2.36 4.68 -14.59
N THR A 247 -2.50 3.44 -14.09
CA THR A 247 -1.41 2.69 -13.43
C THR A 247 -0.26 2.40 -14.39
N ALA A 248 -0.55 2.00 -15.63
CA ALA A 248 0.48 1.81 -16.65
C ALA A 248 1.22 3.11 -16.96
N GLY A 249 0.46 4.22 -17.15
CA GLY A 249 1.03 5.56 -17.34
C GLY A 249 1.84 6.04 -16.12
N LEU A 250 1.38 5.73 -14.89
CA LEU A 250 2.11 6.03 -13.65
C LEU A 250 3.45 5.29 -13.61
N ALA A 251 3.47 4.00 -13.93
CA ALA A 251 4.69 3.19 -13.93
C ALA A 251 5.73 3.73 -14.93
N LEU A 252 5.28 4.07 -16.15
CA LEU A 252 6.13 4.72 -17.16
C LEU A 252 6.58 6.11 -16.69
N GLY A 253 5.67 6.91 -16.14
CA GLY A 253 5.95 8.24 -15.63
C GLY A 253 6.95 8.27 -14.48
N ALA A 254 6.94 7.26 -13.63
CA ALA A 254 7.89 7.11 -12.52
C ALA A 254 9.34 6.96 -13.03
N VAL A 255 9.54 6.18 -14.09
CA VAL A 255 10.87 6.00 -14.72
C VAL A 255 11.22 7.22 -15.58
N TYR A 256 10.31 7.69 -16.43
CA TYR A 256 10.51 8.86 -17.30
C TYR A 256 10.85 10.13 -16.51
N GLY A 257 10.19 10.34 -15.37
CA GLY A 257 10.46 11.45 -14.46
C GLY A 257 11.77 11.32 -13.65
N GLY A 258 12.45 10.17 -13.75
CA GLY A 258 13.65 9.88 -12.95
C GLY A 258 13.35 9.71 -11.46
N TYR A 259 12.12 9.36 -11.08
CA TYR A 259 11.72 9.15 -9.68
C TYR A 259 12.07 7.75 -9.18
N HIS A 260 12.08 6.78 -10.10
CA HIS A 260 12.39 5.38 -9.84
C HIS A 260 13.28 4.81 -10.94
N TYR A 261 14.13 3.87 -10.60
CA TYR A 261 14.73 2.94 -11.55
C TYR A 261 13.65 2.02 -12.14
N ALA A 262 13.88 1.47 -13.34
CA ALA A 262 12.95 0.49 -13.91
C ALA A 262 12.87 -0.79 -13.04
N VAL A 263 13.98 -1.17 -12.42
CA VAL A 263 14.01 -2.28 -11.46
C VAL A 263 13.16 -2.04 -10.22
N ASP A 264 13.00 -0.78 -9.75
CA ASP A 264 12.09 -0.45 -8.64
C ASP A 264 10.63 -0.72 -9.03
N VAL A 265 10.29 -0.40 -10.30
CA VAL A 265 8.96 -0.65 -10.87
C VAL A 265 8.69 -2.15 -10.96
N LEU A 266 9.64 -2.95 -11.45
CA LEU A 266 9.52 -4.40 -11.52
C LEU A 266 9.37 -5.02 -10.14
N ALA A 267 10.16 -4.59 -9.17
CA ALA A 267 10.04 -5.00 -7.78
C ALA A 267 8.69 -4.59 -7.17
N GLY A 268 8.19 -3.40 -7.50
CA GLY A 268 6.86 -2.93 -7.12
C GLY A 268 5.74 -3.83 -7.65
N ILE A 269 5.83 -4.26 -8.92
CA ILE A 269 4.90 -5.24 -9.50
C ILE A 269 4.97 -6.57 -8.73
N GLY A 270 6.17 -7.08 -8.46
CA GLY A 270 6.37 -8.30 -7.68
C GLY A 270 5.75 -8.19 -6.27
N THR A 271 5.97 -7.06 -5.60
CA THR A 271 5.39 -6.77 -4.27
C THR A 271 3.86 -6.73 -4.30
N ALA A 272 3.26 -6.14 -5.34
CA ALA A 272 1.81 -6.13 -5.53
C ALA A 272 1.24 -7.54 -5.67
N LEU A 273 1.86 -8.38 -6.50
CA LEU A 273 1.44 -9.77 -6.69
C LEU A 273 1.59 -10.60 -5.41
N MET A 274 2.68 -10.40 -4.68
CA MET A 274 2.91 -11.03 -3.37
C MET A 274 1.84 -10.60 -2.37
N ALA A 275 1.51 -9.32 -2.27
CA ALA A 275 0.47 -8.80 -1.38
C ALA A 275 -0.90 -9.43 -1.69
N LEU A 276 -1.27 -9.52 -2.96
CA LEU A 276 -2.52 -10.15 -3.39
C LEU A 276 -2.54 -11.65 -3.06
N ALA A 277 -1.42 -12.36 -3.24
CA ALA A 277 -1.31 -13.78 -2.87
C ALA A 277 -1.48 -13.96 -1.34
N VAL A 278 -0.86 -13.10 -0.53
CA VAL A 278 -1.02 -13.11 0.94
C VAL A 278 -2.47 -12.88 1.33
N VAL A 279 -3.15 -11.90 0.72
CA VAL A 279 -4.56 -11.61 0.99
C VAL A 279 -5.47 -12.76 0.57
N CYS A 280 -5.20 -13.39 -0.57
CA CYS A 280 -5.93 -14.60 -1.00
C CYS A 280 -5.74 -15.75 0.01
N ALA A 281 -4.53 -15.97 0.51
CA ALA A 281 -4.25 -16.99 1.53
C ALA A 281 -4.99 -16.69 2.85
N ILE A 282 -4.96 -15.45 3.32
CA ILE A 282 -5.69 -15.00 4.52
C ILE A 282 -7.19 -15.24 4.35
N SER A 283 -7.77 -14.88 3.18
CA SER A 283 -9.18 -15.06 2.90
C SER A 283 -9.56 -16.55 2.86
N ALA A 284 -8.74 -17.39 2.22
CA ALA A 284 -8.96 -18.83 2.17
C ALA A 284 -8.90 -19.50 3.55
N LEU A 285 -8.03 -19.03 4.44
CA LEU A 285 -7.95 -19.50 5.83
C LEU A 285 -9.18 -19.05 6.65
N ARG A 286 -9.65 -17.84 6.44
CA ARG A 286 -10.84 -17.28 7.10
C ARG A 286 -12.12 -18.00 6.70
N ASP A 287 -12.26 -18.36 5.42
CA ASP A 287 -13.46 -19.00 4.88
C ASP A 287 -13.49 -20.53 5.12
N ARG A 288 -12.46 -21.11 5.75
CA ARG A 288 -12.46 -22.54 6.13
C ARG A 288 -13.45 -22.78 7.27
N PRO A 289 -14.47 -23.64 7.11
CA PRO A 289 -15.38 -23.99 8.20
C PRO A 289 -14.59 -24.65 9.33
N PHE A 290 -14.79 -24.21 10.55
CA PHE A 290 -14.21 -24.83 11.75
C PHE A 290 -14.51 -26.35 11.72
N LYS A 291 -13.48 -27.20 11.87
CA LYS A 291 -13.62 -28.68 11.79
C LYS A 291 -14.74 -29.25 12.70
N GLY A 292 -15.15 -28.54 13.76
CA GLY A 292 -16.25 -28.93 14.65
C GLY A 292 -17.67 -28.77 14.05
N GLN A 293 -17.89 -27.88 13.07
CA GLN A 293 -19.23 -27.67 12.51
C GLN A 293 -19.70 -28.79 11.56
N ARG A 294 -18.75 -29.52 10.94
CA ARG A 294 -19.10 -30.67 10.09
C ARG A 294 -19.67 -31.84 10.90
N SER A 295 -19.20 -32.07 12.13
CA SER A 295 -19.75 -33.13 13.02
C SER A 295 -21.18 -32.83 13.46
N ILE A 296 -21.49 -31.56 13.77
CA ILE A 296 -22.85 -31.19 14.25
C ILE A 296 -23.88 -31.24 13.11
N ALA A 297 -23.50 -30.85 11.89
CA ALA A 297 -24.37 -30.93 10.72
C ALA A 297 -24.64 -32.40 10.31
N CYS A 298 -23.67 -33.28 10.46
CA CYS A 298 -23.82 -34.72 10.20
C CYS A 298 -24.73 -35.39 11.25
N ILE A 299 -24.61 -35.01 12.53
CA ILE A 299 -25.45 -35.54 13.64
C ILE A 299 -26.90 -35.04 13.44
N ARG A 300 -27.14 -33.78 13.06
CA ARG A 300 -28.48 -33.26 12.79
C ARG A 300 -29.16 -33.88 11.57
N ARG A 301 -28.43 -34.31 10.54
CA ARG A 301 -28.97 -35.06 9.40
C ARG A 301 -29.34 -36.48 9.80
N ALA A 302 -28.50 -37.14 10.63
CA ALA A 302 -28.77 -38.51 11.09
C ALA A 302 -29.99 -38.58 12.04
N SER A 303 -30.25 -37.55 12.87
CA SER A 303 -31.43 -37.51 13.74
C SER A 303 -32.75 -37.26 12.99
N ARG A 304 -32.73 -36.54 11.85
CA ARG A 304 -33.94 -36.31 11.02
C ARG A 304 -34.32 -37.49 10.12
N SER A 305 -33.42 -38.43 9.88
CA SER A 305 -33.72 -39.63 9.09
C SER A 305 -34.31 -40.79 9.94
N ARG A 306 -34.32 -40.68 11.28
CA ARG A 306 -34.91 -41.67 12.18
C ARG A 306 -36.34 -41.36 12.64
N THR A 307 -36.90 -40.23 12.20
CA THR A 307 -38.28 -39.80 12.57
C THR A 307 -39.24 -39.77 11.36
N ARG A 308 -38.98 -40.59 10.34
CA ARG A 308 -39.95 -40.87 9.26
C ARG A 308 -40.19 -42.39 9.14
#